data_800b12e39cd91b835fc5d380ca5f355d
#
_entry.id   800b12e39cd91b835fc5d380ca5f355d
#
_cell.length_a   1.000
_cell.length_b   1.000
_cell.length_c   1.000
_cell.angle_alpha   90.00
_cell.angle_beta   90.00
_cell.angle_gamma   90.00
#
_symmetry.space_group_name_H-M   'P 1'
#
loop_
_entity.id
_entity.type
_entity.pdbx_description
1 polymer ?
#
loop_
_entity_poly.entity_id
_entity_poly.type
_entity_poly.pdbx_seq_one_letter_code
_entity_poly.pdbx_strand_id
1 'polypeptide(L)'
;AAFLPILSQLAEDFAGGVRAHYIGPLKALINDQFRRLEELCALAQIPVHRWHGDIGQAARRALFERPGGVLLITPESVESLRINYAHRLPLLLGRLEYVVIDELHAFIGTERGAHLQSLLARLMQGRAVPPRVLALSATLGDAEAARRWLSPRTPERVRVVTDASGRDVRYLIQGYLRPASVDDEPTDEDRRLVADLTRAFINRTGLIFANSRKQLELLADLAAR
;
A
#
# COMPACT_ATOMS: atom_id res chain seq x y z
N ALA A 1 6.60 -8.69 -7.15
CA ALA A 1 6.15 -9.96 -7.74
C ALA A 1 4.82 -9.83 -8.49
N ALA A 2 3.74 -9.26 -7.91
CA ALA A 2 2.42 -9.22 -8.55
C ALA A 2 2.38 -8.42 -9.87
N PHE A 3 3.17 -7.37 -10.00
CA PHE A 3 3.14 -6.51 -11.17
C PHE A 3 3.79 -7.10 -12.42
N LEU A 4 4.80 -7.94 -12.31
CA LEU A 4 5.49 -8.46 -13.48
C LEU A 4 4.55 -9.16 -14.48
N PRO A 5 3.69 -10.11 -14.08
CA PRO A 5 2.74 -10.72 -15.00
C PRO A 5 1.71 -9.72 -15.58
N ILE A 6 1.27 -8.75 -14.76
CA ILE A 6 0.34 -7.71 -15.20
C ILE A 6 1.01 -6.85 -16.27
N LEU A 7 2.23 -6.35 -16.00
CA LEU A 7 2.95 -5.48 -16.94
C LEU A 7 3.27 -6.20 -18.25
N SER A 8 3.62 -7.49 -18.21
CA SER A 8 3.81 -8.30 -19.43
C SER A 8 2.56 -8.30 -20.31
N GLN A 9 1.37 -8.51 -19.72
CA GLN A 9 0.12 -8.46 -20.47
C GLN A 9 -0.25 -7.06 -20.95
N LEU A 10 0.05 -6.02 -20.16
CA LEU A 10 -0.17 -4.65 -20.58
C LEU A 10 0.74 -4.24 -21.74
N ALA A 11 1.94 -4.79 -21.82
CA ALA A 11 2.89 -4.52 -22.90
C ALA A 11 2.48 -5.15 -24.24
N GLU A 12 1.68 -6.20 -24.23
CA GLU A 12 1.20 -6.86 -25.45
C GLU A 12 0.04 -6.10 -26.15
N ASP A 13 -0.70 -5.27 -25.40
CA ASP A 13 -1.84 -4.52 -25.91
C ASP A 13 -1.80 -3.07 -25.38
N PHE A 14 -1.47 -2.13 -26.25
CA PHE A 14 -1.41 -0.68 -25.96
C PHE A 14 -2.79 0.01 -26.00
N ALA A 15 -3.85 -0.70 -25.70
CA ALA A 15 -5.19 -0.14 -25.68
C ALA A 15 -5.34 1.00 -24.67
N GLY A 16 -6.05 2.05 -25.03
CA GLY A 16 -6.29 3.22 -24.18
C GLY A 16 -7.10 2.89 -22.93
N GLY A 17 -7.01 3.76 -21.92
CA GLY A 17 -7.62 3.61 -20.60
C GLY A 17 -6.72 2.91 -19.59
N VAL A 18 -7.03 3.13 -18.30
CA VAL A 18 -6.34 2.46 -17.19
C VAL A 18 -6.73 0.99 -17.17
N ARG A 19 -5.75 0.11 -17.24
CA ARG A 19 -5.96 -1.35 -17.25
C ARG A 19 -5.67 -2.00 -15.90
N ALA A 20 -4.83 -1.38 -15.09
CA ALA A 20 -4.54 -1.86 -13.74
C ALA A 20 -4.71 -0.75 -12.70
N HIS A 21 -5.49 -1.01 -11.66
CA HIS A 21 -5.56 -0.19 -10.46
C HIS A 21 -4.70 -0.80 -9.36
N TYR A 22 -3.85 0.01 -8.74
CA TYR A 22 -3.20 -0.33 -7.49
C TYR A 22 -3.80 0.52 -6.38
N ILE A 23 -4.36 -0.12 -5.38
CA ILE A 23 -5.00 0.52 -4.24
C ILE A 23 -4.14 0.27 -3.00
N GLY A 24 -3.55 1.34 -2.48
CA GLY A 24 -2.71 1.30 -1.28
C GLY A 24 -3.31 2.09 -0.11
N PRO A 25 -3.05 1.68 1.14
CA PRO A 25 -3.63 2.34 2.31
C PRO A 25 -3.02 3.70 2.61
N LEU A 26 -1.81 3.99 2.15
CA LEU A 26 -1.07 5.19 2.50
C LEU A 26 -0.51 5.91 1.28
N LYS A 27 -0.55 7.24 1.28
CA LYS A 27 0.03 8.10 0.24
C LYS A 27 1.54 7.84 0.04
N ALA A 28 2.26 7.57 1.14
CA ALA A 28 3.69 7.26 1.08
C ALA A 28 3.96 5.99 0.28
N LEU A 29 3.16 4.93 0.48
CA LEU A 29 3.25 3.69 -0.29
C LEU A 29 2.91 3.91 -1.77
N ILE A 30 1.88 4.72 -2.06
CA ILE A 30 1.53 5.10 -3.44
C ILE A 30 2.73 5.78 -4.12
N ASN A 31 3.38 6.72 -3.45
CA ASN A 31 4.53 7.44 -4.01
C ASN A 31 5.76 6.55 -4.20
N ASP A 32 6.02 5.63 -3.28
CA ASP A 32 7.14 4.69 -3.39
C ASP A 32 6.92 3.68 -4.54
N GLN A 33 5.73 3.08 -4.60
CA GLN A 33 5.38 2.16 -5.69
C GLN A 33 5.32 2.87 -7.04
N PHE A 34 4.88 4.12 -7.08
CA PHE A 34 4.87 4.92 -8.30
C PHE A 34 6.29 5.02 -8.89
N ARG A 35 7.29 5.41 -8.08
CA ARG A 35 8.68 5.53 -8.54
C ARG A 35 9.21 4.21 -9.09
N ARG A 36 8.98 3.10 -8.38
CA ARG A 36 9.43 1.76 -8.80
C ARG A 36 8.76 1.31 -10.10
N LEU A 37 7.45 1.57 -10.25
CA LEU A 37 6.73 1.19 -11.47
C LEU A 37 7.06 2.11 -12.63
N GLU A 38 7.27 3.40 -12.41
CA GLU A 38 7.67 4.34 -13.45
C GLU A 38 8.98 3.91 -14.12
N GLU A 39 9.99 3.51 -13.34
CA GLU A 39 11.26 2.98 -13.85
C GLU A 39 11.06 1.68 -14.67
N LEU A 40 10.29 0.73 -14.12
CA LEU A 40 10.02 -0.55 -14.80
C LEU A 40 9.20 -0.38 -16.07
N CYS A 41 8.23 0.51 -16.06
CA CYS A 41 7.29 0.72 -17.15
C CYS A 41 7.85 1.62 -18.27
N ALA A 42 8.89 2.41 -17.98
CA ALA A 42 9.51 3.31 -18.96
C ALA A 42 10.01 2.54 -20.20
N LEU A 43 10.67 1.39 -19.99
CA LEU A 43 11.16 0.55 -21.08
C LEU A 43 10.04 -0.05 -21.95
N ALA A 44 8.92 -0.37 -21.33
CA ALA A 44 7.74 -0.93 -22.01
C ALA A 44 6.76 0.15 -22.50
N GLN A 45 7.08 1.42 -22.31
CA GLN A 45 6.22 2.57 -22.64
C GLN A 45 4.81 2.49 -22.04
N ILE A 46 4.65 1.82 -20.89
CA ILE A 46 3.40 1.69 -20.16
C ILE A 46 3.20 2.95 -19.31
N PRO A 47 2.12 3.74 -19.49
CA PRO A 47 1.85 4.88 -18.62
C PRO A 47 1.63 4.46 -17.17
N VAL A 48 2.20 5.22 -16.23
CA VAL A 48 1.98 5.05 -14.80
C VAL A 48 1.48 6.36 -14.21
N HIS A 49 0.37 6.30 -13.52
CA HIS A 49 -0.27 7.46 -12.90
C HIS A 49 -0.44 7.24 -11.41
N ARG A 50 -0.43 8.33 -10.64
CA ARG A 50 -0.78 8.30 -9.22
C ARG A 50 -1.87 9.32 -8.92
N TRP A 51 -2.76 8.97 -7.97
CA TRP A 51 -3.85 9.84 -7.55
C TRP A 51 -4.08 9.74 -6.05
N HIS A 52 -3.81 10.83 -5.36
CA HIS A 52 -4.13 11.04 -3.94
C HIS A 52 -4.31 12.54 -3.67
N GLY A 53 -4.74 12.92 -2.47
CA GLY A 53 -5.11 14.30 -2.16
C GLY A 53 -4.03 15.34 -2.46
N ASP A 54 -2.75 14.96 -2.34
CA ASP A 54 -1.62 15.90 -2.41
C ASP A 54 -1.00 16.01 -3.82
N ILE A 55 -1.55 15.34 -4.83
CA ILE A 55 -1.02 15.47 -6.19
C ILE A 55 -1.38 16.81 -6.83
N GLY A 56 -0.42 17.38 -7.54
CA GLY A 56 -0.62 18.63 -8.28
C GLY A 56 -1.53 18.47 -9.50
N GLN A 57 -2.00 19.61 -10.01
CA GLN A 57 -2.89 19.66 -11.18
C GLN A 57 -2.26 19.04 -12.44
N ALA A 58 -0.94 19.16 -12.62
CA ALA A 58 -0.23 18.58 -13.76
C ALA A 58 -0.38 17.05 -13.80
N ALA A 59 -0.21 16.35 -12.66
CA ALA A 59 -0.39 14.90 -12.60
C ALA A 59 -1.84 14.47 -12.86
N ARG A 60 -2.81 15.27 -12.37
CA ARG A 60 -4.24 15.05 -12.65
C ARG A 60 -4.55 15.19 -14.13
N ARG A 61 -4.01 16.24 -14.76
CA ARG A 61 -4.18 16.49 -16.19
C ARG A 61 -3.58 15.37 -17.03
N ALA A 62 -2.37 14.92 -16.71
CA ALA A 62 -1.68 13.83 -17.41
C ALA A 62 -2.51 12.54 -17.46
N LEU A 63 -3.20 12.17 -16.36
CA LEU A 63 -4.10 11.02 -16.33
C LEU A 63 -5.25 11.13 -17.34
N PHE A 64 -5.82 12.34 -17.50
CA PHE A 64 -6.96 12.55 -18.40
C PHE A 64 -6.57 12.78 -19.85
N GLU A 65 -5.38 13.32 -20.10
CA GLU A 65 -4.86 13.56 -21.45
C GLU A 65 -4.32 12.27 -22.08
N ARG A 66 -3.72 11.40 -21.27
CA ARG A 66 -3.12 10.14 -21.72
C ARG A 66 -3.53 8.98 -20.80
N PRO A 67 -4.84 8.64 -20.73
CA PRO A 67 -5.29 7.56 -19.87
C PRO A 67 -4.72 6.24 -20.37
N GLY A 68 -4.05 5.50 -19.47
CA GLY A 68 -3.45 4.23 -19.84
C GLY A 68 -2.76 3.52 -18.69
N GLY A 69 -2.34 2.29 -18.92
CA GLY A 69 -1.47 1.51 -18.06
C GLY A 69 -1.96 1.33 -16.63
N VAL A 70 -1.19 1.83 -15.66
CA VAL A 70 -1.39 1.60 -14.23
C VAL A 70 -1.77 2.90 -13.52
N LEU A 71 -2.81 2.85 -12.69
CA LEU A 71 -3.19 3.94 -11.79
C LEU A 71 -3.03 3.52 -10.33
N LEU A 72 -2.14 4.19 -9.59
CA LEU A 72 -1.95 4.02 -8.16
C LEU A 72 -2.79 5.03 -7.40
N ILE A 73 -3.62 4.57 -6.45
CA ILE A 73 -4.65 5.39 -5.83
C ILE A 73 -4.94 4.94 -4.40
N THR A 74 -5.40 5.86 -3.53
CA THR A 74 -5.95 5.51 -2.21
C THR A 74 -7.46 5.27 -2.29
N PRO A 75 -8.08 4.50 -1.37
CA PRO A 75 -9.54 4.25 -1.39
C PRO A 75 -10.36 5.54 -1.45
N GLU A 76 -10.02 6.53 -0.64
CA GLU A 76 -10.72 7.82 -0.57
C GLU A 76 -10.64 8.57 -1.90
N SER A 77 -9.51 8.40 -2.59
CA SER A 77 -9.30 9.03 -3.89
C SER A 77 -10.06 8.31 -5.02
N VAL A 78 -10.32 7.00 -4.89
CA VAL A 78 -11.23 6.28 -5.80
C VAL A 78 -12.63 6.88 -5.70
N GLU A 79 -13.13 7.10 -4.49
CA GLU A 79 -14.44 7.74 -4.28
C GLU A 79 -14.47 9.16 -4.86
N SER A 80 -13.47 9.98 -4.54
CA SER A 80 -13.33 11.34 -5.07
C SER A 80 -13.31 11.35 -6.60
N LEU A 81 -12.61 10.42 -7.23
CA LEU A 81 -12.55 10.29 -8.69
C LEU A 81 -13.95 9.96 -9.26
N ARG A 82 -14.69 9.06 -8.59
CA ARG A 82 -16.04 8.66 -8.99
C ARG A 82 -17.06 9.79 -8.87
N ILE A 83 -16.97 10.59 -7.81
CA ILE A 83 -17.90 11.70 -7.58
C ILE A 83 -17.61 12.86 -8.53
N ASN A 84 -16.36 13.28 -8.59
CA ASN A 84 -16.00 14.52 -9.28
C ASN A 84 -15.79 14.35 -10.79
N TYR A 85 -15.55 13.12 -11.26
CA TYR A 85 -15.22 12.82 -12.66
C TYR A 85 -16.05 11.67 -13.24
N ALA A 86 -17.27 11.50 -12.75
CA ALA A 86 -18.17 10.41 -13.16
C ALA A 86 -18.30 10.29 -14.68
N HIS A 87 -18.40 11.41 -15.39
CA HIS A 87 -18.52 11.47 -16.85
C HIS A 87 -17.29 10.96 -17.60
N ARG A 88 -16.12 10.93 -16.96
CA ARG A 88 -14.84 10.45 -17.54
C ARG A 88 -14.52 8.99 -17.19
N LEU A 89 -15.22 8.42 -16.23
CA LEU A 89 -14.94 7.05 -15.78
C LEU A 89 -15.05 5.99 -16.88
N PRO A 90 -16.02 6.02 -17.80
CA PRO A 90 -16.08 5.04 -18.89
C PRO A 90 -14.82 5.04 -19.74
N LEU A 91 -14.29 6.23 -20.07
CA LEU A 91 -13.06 6.37 -20.84
C LEU A 91 -11.84 5.93 -20.02
N LEU A 92 -11.79 6.32 -18.75
CA LEU A 92 -10.65 6.07 -17.86
C LEU A 92 -10.56 4.61 -17.44
N LEU A 93 -11.67 4.02 -16.99
CA LEU A 93 -11.72 2.70 -16.36
C LEU A 93 -12.48 1.65 -17.18
N GLY A 94 -12.99 1.99 -18.37
CA GLY A 94 -13.79 1.07 -19.19
C GLY A 94 -13.07 -0.25 -19.48
N ARG A 95 -11.75 -0.22 -19.59
CA ARG A 95 -10.88 -1.38 -19.87
C ARG A 95 -10.10 -1.89 -18.66
N LEU A 96 -10.57 -1.60 -17.45
CA LEU A 96 -9.91 -2.08 -16.23
C LEU A 96 -9.93 -3.62 -16.18
N GLU A 97 -8.74 -4.23 -16.12
CA GLU A 97 -8.54 -5.68 -16.12
C GLU A 97 -8.03 -6.20 -14.78
N TYR A 98 -7.32 -5.34 -14.05
CA TYR A 98 -6.69 -5.71 -12.79
C TYR A 98 -6.98 -4.69 -11.70
N VAL A 99 -7.25 -5.19 -10.49
CA VAL A 99 -7.25 -4.42 -9.25
C VAL A 99 -6.28 -5.08 -8.28
N VAL A 100 -5.23 -4.38 -7.93
CA VAL A 100 -4.24 -4.83 -6.93
C VAL A 100 -4.50 -4.07 -5.64
N ILE A 101 -4.82 -4.78 -4.57
CA ILE A 101 -5.03 -4.23 -3.22
C ILE A 101 -3.78 -4.54 -2.42
N ASP A 102 -3.05 -3.53 -2.00
CA ASP A 102 -1.86 -3.71 -1.19
C ASP A 102 -2.16 -3.55 0.29
N GLU A 103 -1.36 -4.22 1.13
CA GLU A 103 -1.52 -4.24 2.57
C GLU A 103 -2.96 -4.62 3.01
N LEU A 104 -3.49 -5.71 2.43
CA LEU A 104 -4.87 -6.13 2.67
C LEU A 104 -5.23 -6.18 4.16
N HIS A 105 -4.27 -6.56 5.03
CA HIS A 105 -4.47 -6.62 6.48
C HIS A 105 -4.90 -5.27 7.09
N ALA A 106 -4.53 -4.14 6.46
CA ALA A 106 -4.94 -2.80 6.93
C ALA A 106 -6.42 -2.50 6.65
N PHE A 107 -7.09 -3.32 5.86
CA PHE A 107 -8.49 -3.13 5.48
C PHE A 107 -9.44 -4.12 6.15
N ILE A 108 -8.98 -5.35 6.47
CA ILE A 108 -9.85 -6.38 7.07
C ILE A 108 -10.34 -5.92 8.44
N GLY A 109 -11.67 -5.99 8.66
CA GLY A 109 -12.30 -5.62 9.93
C GLY A 109 -12.37 -4.13 10.23
N THR A 110 -12.04 -3.26 9.27
CA THR A 110 -12.07 -1.80 9.46
C THR A 110 -13.21 -1.14 8.65
N GLU A 111 -13.67 0.02 9.09
CA GLU A 111 -14.65 0.85 8.34
C GLU A 111 -14.11 1.24 6.96
N ARG A 112 -12.82 1.55 6.89
CA ARG A 112 -12.12 1.86 5.64
C ARG A 112 -12.12 0.67 4.68
N GLY A 113 -12.00 -0.53 5.23
CA GLY A 113 -12.11 -1.78 4.47
C GLY A 113 -13.52 -2.03 3.94
N ALA A 114 -14.56 -1.77 4.74
CA ALA A 114 -15.95 -1.86 4.30
C ALA A 114 -16.24 -0.84 3.19
N HIS A 115 -15.72 0.38 3.31
CA HIS A 115 -15.80 1.40 2.26
C HIS A 115 -15.12 0.91 0.96
N LEU A 116 -13.91 0.36 1.05
CA LEU A 116 -13.22 -0.18 -0.12
C LEU A 116 -14.00 -1.32 -0.77
N GLN A 117 -14.59 -2.24 0.00
CA GLN A 117 -15.46 -3.31 -0.55
C GLN A 117 -16.64 -2.73 -1.34
N SER A 118 -17.30 -1.69 -0.81
CA SER A 118 -18.38 -0.98 -1.51
C SER A 118 -17.89 -0.33 -2.81
N LEU A 119 -16.70 0.26 -2.82
CA LEU A 119 -16.08 0.83 -4.02
C LEU A 119 -15.79 -0.24 -5.07
N LEU A 120 -15.24 -1.38 -4.66
CA LEU A 120 -14.95 -2.51 -5.55
C LEU A 120 -16.24 -3.08 -6.15
N ALA A 121 -17.29 -3.27 -5.34
CA ALA A 121 -18.58 -3.74 -5.84
C ALA A 121 -19.14 -2.81 -6.94
N ARG A 122 -19.06 -1.50 -6.71
CA ARG A 122 -19.48 -0.48 -7.69
C ARG A 122 -18.58 -0.43 -8.94
N LEU A 123 -17.28 -0.70 -8.80
CA LEU A 123 -16.36 -0.80 -9.94
C LEU A 123 -16.67 -2.02 -10.82
N MET A 124 -17.18 -3.10 -10.24
CA MET A 124 -17.50 -4.35 -10.95
C MET A 124 -18.89 -4.35 -11.56
N GLN A 125 -19.79 -3.50 -11.04
CA GLN A 125 -21.18 -3.45 -11.47
C GLN A 125 -21.32 -3.10 -12.95
N GLY A 126 -22.16 -3.86 -13.67
CA GLY A 126 -22.47 -3.61 -15.08
C GLY A 126 -21.37 -3.98 -16.08
N ARG A 127 -20.28 -4.61 -15.63
CA ARG A 127 -19.21 -5.08 -16.52
C ARG A 127 -19.50 -6.49 -17.01
N ALA A 128 -19.35 -6.69 -18.33
CA ALA A 128 -19.46 -8.04 -18.91
C ALA A 128 -18.32 -8.95 -18.40
N VAL A 129 -17.11 -8.40 -18.24
CA VAL A 129 -15.96 -9.09 -17.68
C VAL A 129 -15.45 -8.26 -16.49
N PRO A 130 -15.60 -8.76 -15.26
CA PRO A 130 -15.07 -8.07 -14.10
C PRO A 130 -13.53 -8.14 -14.06
N PRO A 131 -12.85 -7.11 -13.54
CA PRO A 131 -11.40 -7.14 -13.37
C PRO A 131 -10.98 -8.24 -12.38
N ARG A 132 -9.80 -8.79 -12.61
CA ARG A 132 -9.18 -9.72 -11.67
C ARG A 132 -8.69 -8.95 -10.45
N VAL A 133 -9.05 -9.42 -9.27
CA VAL A 133 -8.61 -8.83 -8.00
C VAL A 133 -7.45 -9.63 -7.44
N LEU A 134 -6.36 -8.93 -7.15
CA LEU A 134 -5.20 -9.46 -6.45
C LEU A 134 -5.06 -8.71 -5.13
N ALA A 135 -4.83 -9.43 -4.05
CA ALA A 135 -4.55 -8.79 -2.76
C ALA A 135 -3.18 -9.24 -2.27
N LEU A 136 -2.43 -8.28 -1.76
CA LEU A 136 -1.09 -8.48 -1.21
C LEU A 136 -1.13 -8.17 0.29
N SER A 137 -0.45 -8.99 1.08
CA SER A 137 -0.29 -8.75 2.51
C SER A 137 1.01 -9.39 2.99
N ALA A 138 1.80 -8.63 3.73
CA ALA A 138 3.01 -9.17 4.36
C ALA A 138 2.67 -10.08 5.54
N THR A 139 1.57 -9.77 6.24
CA THR A 139 1.08 -10.51 7.41
C THR A 139 -0.39 -10.83 7.22
N LEU A 140 -0.72 -12.09 7.14
CA LEU A 140 -2.10 -12.55 7.03
C LEU A 140 -2.35 -13.59 8.12
N GLY A 141 -2.92 -13.17 9.24
CA GLY A 141 -3.20 -14.06 10.38
C GLY A 141 -4.32 -15.06 10.09
N ASP A 142 -5.31 -14.67 9.28
CA ASP A 142 -6.46 -15.50 8.90
C ASP A 142 -6.71 -15.43 7.38
N ALA A 143 -6.34 -16.48 6.68
CA ALA A 143 -6.56 -16.61 5.23
C ALA A 143 -8.06 -16.67 4.89
N GLU A 144 -8.88 -17.25 5.75
CA GLU A 144 -10.33 -17.34 5.52
C GLU A 144 -11.03 -15.97 5.69
N ALA A 145 -10.57 -15.15 6.62
CA ALA A 145 -11.04 -13.76 6.71
C ALA A 145 -10.72 -12.98 5.43
N ALA A 146 -9.52 -13.16 4.87
CA ALA A 146 -9.13 -12.53 3.61
C ALA A 146 -9.98 -13.03 2.44
N ARG A 147 -10.25 -14.33 2.34
CA ARG A 147 -11.13 -14.91 1.31
C ARG A 147 -12.53 -14.31 1.38
N ARG A 148 -13.14 -14.31 2.58
CA ARG A 148 -14.46 -13.72 2.81
C ARG A 148 -14.50 -12.22 2.52
N TRP A 149 -13.42 -11.52 2.85
CA TRP A 149 -13.32 -10.09 2.57
C TRP A 149 -13.26 -9.80 1.06
N LEU A 150 -12.47 -10.57 0.30
CA LEU A 150 -12.29 -10.38 -1.14
C LEU A 150 -13.50 -10.86 -1.95
N SER A 151 -14.12 -11.95 -1.55
CA SER A 151 -15.25 -12.55 -2.23
C SER A 151 -16.29 -13.08 -1.23
N PRO A 152 -17.15 -12.20 -0.67
CA PRO A 152 -18.10 -12.61 0.37
C PRO A 152 -19.09 -13.71 -0.06
N ARG A 153 -19.42 -13.77 -1.36
CA ARG A 153 -20.38 -14.75 -1.90
C ARG A 153 -19.76 -16.06 -2.32
N THR A 154 -18.47 -16.05 -2.69
CA THR A 154 -17.75 -17.21 -3.23
C THR A 154 -16.31 -17.22 -2.74
N PRO A 155 -16.08 -17.29 -1.42
CA PRO A 155 -14.73 -17.23 -0.83
C PRO A 155 -13.82 -18.37 -1.30
N GLU A 156 -14.40 -19.51 -1.66
CA GLU A 156 -13.70 -20.67 -2.21
C GLU A 156 -13.01 -20.41 -3.57
N ARG A 157 -13.45 -19.40 -4.31
CA ARG A 157 -12.82 -18.98 -5.57
C ARG A 157 -11.54 -18.18 -5.36
N VAL A 158 -11.28 -17.70 -4.14
CA VAL A 158 -10.07 -16.94 -3.84
C VAL A 158 -8.92 -17.91 -3.57
N ARG A 159 -7.94 -17.91 -4.46
CA ARG A 159 -6.70 -18.67 -4.29
C ARG A 159 -5.74 -17.90 -3.40
N VAL A 160 -5.31 -18.52 -2.33
CA VAL A 160 -4.23 -18.01 -1.46
C VAL A 160 -2.90 -18.62 -1.91
N VAL A 161 -1.90 -17.77 -2.11
CA VAL A 161 -0.54 -18.19 -2.40
C VAL A 161 0.34 -17.66 -1.27
N THR A 162 0.99 -18.57 -0.56
CA THR A 162 1.88 -18.22 0.55
C THR A 162 3.30 -18.61 0.18
N ASP A 163 4.24 -17.70 0.36
CA ASP A 163 5.65 -17.98 0.30
C ASP A 163 6.15 -18.17 1.73
N ALA A 164 6.50 -19.41 2.08
CA ALA A 164 7.03 -19.78 3.39
C ALA A 164 8.56 -19.75 3.43
N SER A 165 9.24 -19.35 2.35
CA SER A 165 10.70 -19.18 2.32
C SER A 165 11.09 -17.95 3.15
N GLY A 166 10.96 -18.05 4.47
CA GLY A 166 11.33 -17.01 5.42
C GLY A 166 12.84 -16.84 5.50
N ARG A 167 13.30 -15.62 5.69
CA ARG A 167 14.67 -15.36 6.15
C ARG A 167 14.77 -15.78 7.62
N ASP A 168 15.86 -16.40 8.02
CA ASP A 168 16.17 -16.61 9.42
C ASP A 168 16.25 -15.26 10.14
N VAL A 169 15.28 -15.00 11.01
CA VAL A 169 15.26 -13.78 11.81
C VAL A 169 15.82 -14.12 13.18
N ARG A 170 16.95 -13.51 13.52
CA ARG A 170 17.47 -13.53 14.88
C ARG A 170 16.87 -12.36 15.66
N TYR A 171 16.26 -12.62 16.78
CA TYR A 171 15.69 -11.59 17.65
C TYR A 171 16.27 -11.68 19.06
N LEU A 172 16.40 -10.52 19.70
CA LEU A 172 16.72 -10.34 21.10
C LEU A 172 15.60 -9.52 21.72
N ILE A 173 15.05 -10.00 22.84
CA ILE A 173 14.07 -9.26 23.63
C ILE A 173 14.79 -8.73 24.85
N GLN A 174 14.78 -7.41 25.05
CA GLN A 174 15.35 -6.74 26.21
C GLN A 174 14.30 -5.84 26.84
N GLY A 175 14.08 -5.99 28.14
CA GLY A 175 13.13 -5.18 28.90
C GLY A 175 13.83 -4.00 29.58
N TYR A 176 13.20 -2.82 29.49
CA TYR A 176 13.58 -1.63 30.24
C TYR A 176 12.40 -1.23 31.13
N LEU A 177 12.60 -1.29 32.44
CA LEU A 177 11.56 -0.93 33.41
C LEU A 177 11.59 0.60 33.61
N ARG A 178 10.67 1.28 32.96
CA ARG A 178 10.51 2.72 33.12
C ARG A 178 9.70 3.00 34.38
N PRO A 179 10.22 3.77 35.35
CA PRO A 179 9.42 4.23 36.46
C PRO A 179 8.26 5.09 35.92
N ALA A 180 7.13 5.05 36.60
CA ALA A 180 6.01 5.95 36.30
C ALA A 180 6.43 7.38 36.68
N SER A 181 7.15 8.04 35.79
CA SER A 181 7.53 9.43 35.96
C SER A 181 6.47 10.34 35.35
N VAL A 182 6.21 11.42 36.02
CA VAL A 182 5.19 12.41 35.68
C VAL A 182 5.71 13.40 34.65
N ASP A 183 7.02 13.46 34.42
CA ASP A 183 7.68 14.44 33.59
C ASP A 183 8.21 13.87 32.26
N ASP A 184 8.16 14.72 31.23
CA ASP A 184 8.60 14.42 29.85
C ASP A 184 10.15 14.35 29.70
N GLU A 185 10.90 14.35 30.80
CA GLU A 185 12.34 14.27 30.76
C GLU A 185 12.85 12.85 30.51
N PRO A 186 13.99 12.73 29.79
CA PRO A 186 14.62 11.43 29.55
C PRO A 186 15.04 10.77 30.86
N THR A 187 14.58 9.54 31.06
CA THR A 187 14.95 8.71 32.22
C THR A 187 16.32 8.06 32.01
N ASP A 188 16.91 7.51 33.07
CA ASP A 188 18.15 6.72 32.98
C ASP A 188 17.96 5.47 32.12
N GLU A 189 16.74 4.90 32.11
CA GLU A 189 16.38 3.78 31.26
C GLU A 189 16.34 4.16 29.79
N ASP A 190 15.89 5.37 29.43
CA ASP A 190 15.93 5.88 28.05
C ASP A 190 17.40 6.04 27.58
N ARG A 191 18.26 6.51 28.45
CA ARG A 191 19.71 6.63 28.17
C ARG A 191 20.37 5.26 27.98
N ARG A 192 20.02 4.29 28.81
CA ARG A 192 20.50 2.89 28.68
C ARG A 192 20.01 2.28 27.36
N LEU A 193 18.72 2.45 27.04
CA LEU A 193 18.15 1.99 25.76
C LEU A 193 18.90 2.57 24.59
N VAL A 194 19.15 3.88 24.57
CA VAL A 194 19.90 4.54 23.50
C VAL A 194 21.34 4.03 23.42
N ALA A 195 22.03 3.84 24.54
CA ALA A 195 23.38 3.29 24.57
C ALA A 195 23.44 1.87 23.99
N ASP A 196 22.45 1.02 24.31
CA ASP A 196 22.35 -0.34 23.79
C ASP A 196 22.01 -0.34 22.29
N LEU A 197 21.12 0.52 21.84
CA LEU A 197 20.81 0.72 20.42
C LEU A 197 22.06 1.20 19.66
N THR A 198 22.77 2.20 20.17
CA THR A 198 24.01 2.71 19.56
C THR A 198 25.05 1.60 19.43
N ARG A 199 25.24 0.79 20.48
CA ARG A 199 26.15 -0.34 20.45
C ARG A 199 25.74 -1.41 19.43
N ALA A 200 24.44 -1.71 19.34
CA ALA A 200 23.92 -2.71 18.41
C ALA A 200 24.06 -2.30 16.94
N PHE A 201 23.99 -0.99 16.67
CA PHE A 201 24.03 -0.43 15.30
C PHE A 201 25.38 0.22 14.92
N ILE A 202 26.40 0.13 15.75
CA ILE A 202 27.76 0.59 15.39
C ILE A 202 28.17 -0.01 14.03
N ASN A 203 28.50 0.84 13.07
CA ASN A 203 28.87 0.47 11.69
C ASN A 203 27.81 -0.40 10.96
N ARG A 204 26.56 -0.30 11.32
CA ARG A 204 25.44 -1.02 10.68
C ARG A 204 24.30 -0.06 10.38
N THR A 205 23.62 -0.31 9.27
CA THR A 205 22.35 0.37 8.97
C THR A 205 21.21 -0.41 9.61
N GLY A 206 20.35 0.28 10.36
CA GLY A 206 19.20 -0.32 11.03
C GLY A 206 17.98 0.59 10.97
N LEU A 207 16.82 0.02 11.28
CA LEU A 207 15.55 0.74 11.41
C LEU A 207 15.08 0.64 12.86
N ILE A 208 14.74 1.77 13.45
CA ILE A 208 14.19 1.86 14.79
C ILE A 208 12.72 2.26 14.67
N PHE A 209 11.84 1.46 15.24
CA PHE A 209 10.41 1.73 15.31
C PHE A 209 10.02 2.07 16.74
N ALA A 210 9.23 3.13 16.92
CA ALA A 210 8.68 3.52 18.21
C ALA A 210 7.16 3.62 18.15
N ASN A 211 6.49 3.43 19.27
CA ASN A 211 5.04 3.46 19.37
C ASN A 211 4.43 4.87 19.19
N SER A 212 5.23 5.92 19.38
CA SER A 212 4.77 7.31 19.20
C SER A 212 5.86 8.19 18.60
N ARG A 213 5.45 9.27 17.91
CA ARG A 213 6.37 10.29 17.40
C ARG A 213 7.19 10.91 18.52
N LYS A 214 6.56 11.24 19.64
CA LYS A 214 7.21 11.83 20.81
C LYS A 214 8.37 10.94 21.31
N GLN A 215 8.12 9.63 21.42
CA GLN A 215 9.16 8.68 21.81
C GLN A 215 10.28 8.59 20.77
N LEU A 216 9.95 8.63 19.49
CA LEU A 216 10.95 8.60 18.42
C LEU A 216 11.85 9.84 18.46
N GLU A 217 11.26 11.03 18.62
CA GLU A 217 11.99 12.29 18.74
C GLU A 217 12.90 12.30 19.96
N LEU A 218 12.39 11.86 21.13
CA LEU A 218 13.19 11.73 22.35
C LEU A 218 14.42 10.83 22.16
N LEU A 219 14.21 9.64 21.55
CA LEU A 219 15.31 8.70 21.31
C LEU A 219 16.32 9.25 20.28
N ALA A 220 15.83 9.95 19.25
CA ALA A 220 16.69 10.58 18.25
C ALA A 220 17.55 11.70 18.85
N ASP A 221 16.98 12.55 19.71
CA ASP A 221 17.70 13.61 20.40
C ASP A 221 18.76 13.06 21.38
N LEU A 222 18.44 11.97 22.08
CA LEU A 222 19.39 11.31 22.95
C LEU A 222 20.53 10.62 22.18
N ALA A 223 20.25 10.08 21.00
CA ALA A 223 21.25 9.44 20.14
C ALA A 223 22.18 10.43 19.44
N ALA A 224 21.77 11.70 19.28
CA ALA A 224 22.54 12.76 18.66
C ALA A 224 23.54 13.45 19.64
N ARG A 225 23.39 13.24 20.95
CA ARG A 225 24.27 13.76 22.03
C ARG A 225 25.39 12.81 22.34
#